data_f547524152185f584c7ba50a8c5bb909
#
_entry.id   f547524152185f584c7ba50a8c5bb909
#
_cell.length_a   1.000
_cell.length_b   1.000
_cell.length_c   1.000
_cell.angle_alpha   90.00
_cell.angle_beta   90.00
_cell.angle_gamma   90.00
#
_symmetry.space_group_name_H-M   'P 1'
#
loop_
_entity.id
_entity.type
_entity.pdbx_description
1 polymer ?
#
loop_
_entity_poly.entity_id
_entity_poly.type
_entity_poly.pdbx_seq_one_letter_code
_entity_poly.pdbx_strand_id
1 'polypeptide(L)'
;ETQALRSQMNPHFIFNALNSISAYVQKNEPDKAVGYLGKFARLMRLVLENSRQSEVPLKDDLEALDAYLHLERARGGEKFDYTITVDPAIDQEDTLVPPLVVQPFVENAIWHGMAGKEGKGHITLSVKRRADELIMAIEDDGVGRHAPKKMVEGEPVKKTSLATTITQARLDLVQKQKGRPAGFKYIDLPQGTRVEVSLPISEAA
;
A
#
# COMPACT_ATOMS: atom_id res chain seq x y z
N GLU A 1 8.31 14.93 15.61
CA GLU A 1 8.72 13.54 15.23
C GLU A 1 7.63 12.52 15.57
N THR A 2 6.97 12.63 16.73
CA THR A 2 5.95 11.65 17.19
C THR A 2 4.63 11.69 16.42
N GLN A 3 4.30 12.79 15.74
CA GLN A 3 3.08 12.91 14.92
C GLN A 3 3.20 12.23 13.55
N ALA A 4 4.39 12.18 12.97
CA ALA A 4 4.64 11.51 11.69
C ALA A 4 4.47 9.98 11.79
N LEU A 5 4.85 9.40 12.94
CA LEU A 5 4.73 7.97 13.21
C LEU A 5 3.27 7.50 13.38
N ARG A 6 2.40 8.36 13.93
CA ARG A 6 0.96 8.04 14.10
C ARG A 6 0.16 8.06 12.78
N SER A 7 0.71 8.65 11.73
CA SER A 7 0.06 8.79 10.43
C SER A 7 0.32 7.62 9.46
N GLN A 8 1.27 6.74 9.77
CA GLN A 8 1.74 5.74 8.81
C GLN A 8 0.91 4.44 8.77
N MET A 9 0.11 4.17 9.79
CA MET A 9 -0.87 3.09 9.73
C MET A 9 -2.29 3.61 9.94
N ASN A 10 -3.16 3.24 9.03
CA ASN A 10 -4.57 3.55 9.16
C ASN A 10 -5.13 2.85 10.41
N PRO A 11 -5.63 3.59 11.45
CA PRO A 11 -6.25 2.96 12.63
C PRO A 11 -7.35 1.97 12.27
N HIS A 12 -8.06 2.22 11.18
CA HIS A 12 -9.09 1.34 10.66
C HIS A 12 -8.55 -0.05 10.26
N PHE A 13 -7.32 -0.12 9.74
CA PHE A 13 -6.66 -1.40 9.46
C PHE A 13 -6.45 -2.22 10.74
N ILE A 14 -6.00 -1.58 11.82
CA ILE A 14 -5.79 -2.24 13.12
C ILE A 14 -7.12 -2.78 13.67
N PHE A 15 -8.17 -1.96 13.66
CA PHE A 15 -9.51 -2.37 14.09
C PHE A 15 -10.05 -3.53 13.25
N ASN A 16 -9.88 -3.48 11.93
CA ASN A 16 -10.31 -4.55 11.04
C ASN A 16 -9.56 -5.86 11.29
N ALA A 17 -8.25 -5.79 11.56
CA ALA A 17 -7.46 -6.96 11.91
C ALA A 17 -7.94 -7.60 13.22
N LEU A 18 -8.20 -6.79 14.26
CA LEU A 18 -8.74 -7.27 15.53
C LEU A 18 -10.13 -7.88 15.37
N ASN A 19 -11.00 -7.26 14.55
CA ASN A 19 -12.32 -7.81 14.26
C ASN A 19 -12.24 -9.16 13.52
N SER A 20 -11.28 -9.32 12.60
CA SER A 20 -11.06 -10.60 11.91
C SER A 20 -10.62 -11.71 12.87
N ILE A 21 -9.71 -11.39 13.79
CA ILE A 21 -9.28 -12.33 14.84
C ILE A 21 -10.47 -12.72 15.72
N SER A 22 -11.25 -11.74 16.17
CA SER A 22 -12.45 -11.97 16.98
C SER A 22 -13.47 -12.87 16.25
N ALA A 23 -13.68 -12.64 14.95
CA ALA A 23 -14.59 -13.45 14.15
C ALA A 23 -14.13 -14.91 14.04
N TYR A 24 -12.83 -15.18 13.90
CA TYR A 24 -12.30 -16.55 13.91
C TYR A 24 -12.50 -17.22 15.27
N VAL A 25 -12.28 -16.49 16.35
CA VAL A 25 -12.52 -17.00 17.71
C VAL A 25 -14.01 -17.37 17.92
N GLN A 26 -14.92 -16.47 17.51
CA GLN A 26 -16.36 -16.70 17.63
C GLN A 26 -16.86 -17.90 16.79
N LYS A 27 -16.21 -18.17 15.66
CA LYS A 27 -16.51 -19.32 14.80
C LYS A 27 -15.84 -20.62 15.28
N ASN A 28 -15.16 -20.58 16.42
CA ASN A 28 -14.37 -21.70 16.95
C ASN A 28 -13.30 -22.21 15.96
N GLU A 29 -12.61 -21.27 15.31
CA GLU A 29 -11.51 -21.52 14.38
C GLU A 29 -10.17 -20.99 14.95
N PRO A 30 -9.66 -21.54 16.07
CA PRO A 30 -8.51 -20.99 16.78
C PRO A 30 -7.22 -20.98 15.96
N ASP A 31 -7.01 -21.99 15.12
CA ASP A 31 -5.79 -22.07 14.28
C ASP A 31 -5.76 -20.92 13.26
N LYS A 32 -6.90 -20.55 12.69
CA LYS A 32 -7.00 -19.39 11.80
C LYS A 32 -6.77 -18.06 12.53
N ALA A 33 -7.31 -17.95 13.75
CA ALA A 33 -7.10 -16.78 14.60
C ALA A 33 -5.62 -16.59 14.93
N VAL A 34 -4.93 -17.65 15.36
CA VAL A 34 -3.49 -17.64 15.69
C VAL A 34 -2.66 -17.34 14.44
N GLY A 35 -2.96 -17.99 13.31
CA GLY A 35 -2.26 -17.75 12.05
C GLY A 35 -2.40 -16.32 11.56
N TYR A 36 -3.61 -15.74 11.64
CA TYR A 36 -3.84 -14.34 11.26
C TYR A 36 -3.12 -13.36 12.20
N LEU A 37 -3.18 -13.60 13.51
CA LEU A 37 -2.51 -12.80 14.53
C LEU A 37 -0.97 -12.78 14.31
N GLY A 38 -0.38 -13.93 13.98
CA GLY A 38 1.05 -14.05 13.69
C GLY A 38 1.47 -13.22 12.48
N LYS A 39 0.68 -13.27 11.41
CA LYS A 39 0.91 -12.44 10.19
C LYS A 39 0.74 -10.95 10.47
N PHE A 40 -0.28 -10.59 11.25
CA PHE A 40 -0.50 -9.21 11.67
C PHE A 40 0.66 -8.67 12.51
N ALA A 41 1.13 -9.45 13.50
CA ALA A 41 2.26 -9.08 14.33
C ALA A 41 3.56 -8.88 13.51
N ARG A 42 3.78 -9.76 12.51
CA ARG A 42 4.91 -9.61 11.57
C ARG A 42 4.83 -8.31 10.77
N LEU A 43 3.67 -8.02 10.20
CA LEU A 43 3.45 -6.77 9.45
C LEU A 43 3.71 -5.55 10.33
N MET A 44 3.16 -5.54 11.55
CA MET A 44 3.36 -4.44 12.50
C MET A 44 4.85 -4.20 12.80
N ARG A 45 5.62 -5.28 12.94
CA ARG A 45 7.08 -5.18 13.15
C ARG A 45 7.77 -4.56 11.95
N LEU A 46 7.52 -5.06 10.74
CA LEU A 46 8.09 -4.53 9.49
C LEU A 46 7.78 -3.04 9.32
N VAL A 47 6.54 -2.65 9.54
CA VAL A 47 6.13 -1.25 9.44
C VAL A 47 6.85 -0.37 10.47
N LEU A 48 6.95 -0.83 11.71
CA LEU A 48 7.63 -0.08 12.77
C LEU A 48 9.15 0.04 12.53
N GLU A 49 9.78 -1.01 12.05
CA GLU A 49 11.21 -1.01 11.70
C GLU A 49 11.49 -0.07 10.54
N ASN A 50 10.74 -0.20 9.45
CA ASN A 50 10.88 0.64 8.26
C ASN A 50 10.60 2.12 8.58
N SER A 51 9.60 2.42 9.40
CA SER A 51 9.19 3.79 9.71
C SER A 51 10.23 4.62 10.48
N ARG A 52 11.23 3.96 11.07
CA ARG A 52 12.32 4.65 11.81
C ARG A 52 13.40 5.21 10.90
N GLN A 53 13.41 4.85 9.63
CA GLN A 53 14.40 5.24 8.66
C GLN A 53 13.80 6.23 7.64
N SER A 54 14.62 7.11 7.10
CA SER A 54 14.20 8.02 6.02
C SER A 54 14.09 7.30 4.69
N GLU A 55 14.94 6.30 4.47
CA GLU A 55 14.96 5.42 3.31
C GLU A 55 15.26 3.99 3.78
N VAL A 56 14.68 3.03 3.09
CA VAL A 56 14.87 1.58 3.34
C VAL A 56 15.16 0.87 2.02
N PRO A 57 15.79 -0.30 2.03
CA PRO A 57 15.89 -1.15 0.84
C PRO A 57 14.53 -1.41 0.24
N LEU A 58 14.44 -1.36 -1.09
CA LEU A 58 13.21 -1.66 -1.83
C LEU A 58 12.63 -3.03 -1.44
N LYS A 59 13.50 -4.01 -1.22
CA LYS A 59 13.13 -5.34 -0.73
C LYS A 59 12.31 -5.28 0.56
N ASP A 60 12.74 -4.49 1.54
CA ASP A 60 12.08 -4.40 2.85
C ASP A 60 10.74 -3.68 2.75
N ASP A 61 10.63 -2.65 1.89
CA ASP A 61 9.38 -1.96 1.63
C ASP A 61 8.37 -2.88 0.93
N LEU A 62 8.81 -3.63 -0.08
CA LEU A 62 7.98 -4.59 -0.79
C LEU A 62 7.54 -5.76 0.10
N GLU A 63 8.38 -6.21 1.03
CA GLU A 63 8.01 -7.25 2.01
C GLU A 63 6.87 -6.77 2.92
N ALA A 64 6.93 -5.52 3.39
CA ALA A 64 5.85 -4.93 4.18
C ALA A 64 4.56 -4.78 3.37
N LEU A 65 4.64 -4.36 2.12
CA LEU A 65 3.48 -4.26 1.20
C LEU A 65 2.87 -5.62 0.88
N ASP A 66 3.68 -6.63 0.64
CA ASP A 66 3.21 -8.02 0.42
C ASP A 66 2.47 -8.55 1.65
N ALA A 67 3.04 -8.37 2.84
CA ALA A 67 2.39 -8.77 4.09
C ALA A 67 1.04 -8.05 4.30
N TYR A 68 0.96 -6.75 3.97
CA TYR A 68 -0.26 -5.97 4.02
C TYR A 68 -1.33 -6.50 3.04
N LEU A 69 -0.98 -6.67 1.77
CA LEU A 69 -1.87 -7.19 0.73
C LEU A 69 -2.39 -8.60 1.07
N HIS A 70 -1.52 -9.45 1.59
CA HIS A 70 -1.89 -10.79 2.01
C HIS A 70 -2.94 -10.81 3.14
N LEU A 71 -2.79 -9.94 4.15
CA LEU A 71 -3.76 -9.81 5.24
C LEU A 71 -5.09 -9.23 4.76
N GLU A 72 -5.07 -8.21 3.92
CA GLU A 72 -6.28 -7.61 3.35
C GLU A 72 -7.03 -8.58 2.44
N ARG A 73 -6.32 -9.37 1.64
CA ARG A 73 -6.90 -10.43 0.83
C ARG A 73 -7.61 -11.48 1.70
N ALA A 74 -6.95 -11.97 2.74
CA ALA A 74 -7.52 -12.95 3.66
C ALA A 74 -8.77 -12.40 4.38
N ARG A 75 -8.73 -11.15 4.84
CA ARG A 75 -9.85 -10.46 5.48
C ARG A 75 -11.05 -10.30 4.54
N GLY A 76 -10.78 -9.94 3.29
CA GLY A 76 -11.81 -9.70 2.28
C GLY A 76 -12.44 -10.96 1.69
N GLY A 77 -12.13 -12.16 2.19
CA GLY A 77 -12.63 -13.42 1.62
C GLY A 77 -12.13 -13.68 0.21
N GLU A 78 -10.89 -13.30 -0.06
CA GLU A 78 -10.21 -13.48 -1.35
C GLU A 78 -10.91 -12.82 -2.54
N LYS A 79 -11.55 -11.68 -2.30
CA LYS A 79 -12.23 -10.89 -3.35
C LYS A 79 -11.29 -10.33 -4.41
N PHE A 80 -10.00 -10.33 -4.15
CA PHE A 80 -8.99 -9.94 -5.13
C PHE A 80 -7.76 -10.83 -5.02
N ASP A 81 -7.04 -10.93 -6.13
CA ASP A 81 -5.66 -11.41 -6.18
C ASP A 81 -4.72 -10.23 -6.40
N TYR A 82 -3.44 -10.44 -6.14
CA TYR A 82 -2.44 -9.41 -6.41
C TYR A 82 -1.14 -10.00 -6.94
N THR A 83 -0.37 -9.19 -7.62
CA THR A 83 0.94 -9.53 -8.16
C THR A 83 1.91 -8.39 -7.86
N ILE A 84 3.11 -8.72 -7.38
CA ILE A 84 4.22 -7.78 -7.23
C ILE A 84 5.31 -8.18 -8.21
N THR A 85 5.70 -7.25 -9.08
CA THR A 85 6.74 -7.45 -10.09
C THR A 85 7.80 -6.37 -9.99
N VAL A 86 9.06 -6.77 -10.05
CA VAL A 86 10.20 -5.86 -10.07
C VAL A 86 11.03 -6.15 -11.31
N ASP A 87 11.44 -5.08 -12.00
CA ASP A 87 12.37 -5.20 -13.13
C ASP A 87 13.64 -5.95 -12.67
N PRO A 88 14.03 -7.04 -13.35
CA PRO A 88 15.22 -7.81 -12.97
C PRO A 88 16.53 -7.01 -12.96
N ALA A 89 16.58 -5.88 -13.65
CA ALA A 89 17.74 -4.97 -13.65
C ALA A 89 17.87 -4.13 -12.37
N ILE A 90 16.86 -4.17 -11.48
CA ILE A 90 16.87 -3.41 -10.22
C ILE A 90 17.41 -4.31 -9.11
N ASP A 91 18.51 -3.88 -8.49
CA ASP A 91 18.97 -4.47 -7.25
C ASP A 91 18.09 -3.99 -6.09
N GLN A 92 17.28 -4.90 -5.53
CA GLN A 92 16.31 -4.56 -4.50
C GLN A 92 16.93 -4.35 -3.12
N GLU A 93 18.15 -4.84 -2.89
CA GLU A 93 18.88 -4.64 -1.64
C GLU A 93 19.61 -3.30 -1.61
N ASP A 94 20.15 -2.88 -2.76
CA ASP A 94 20.89 -1.63 -2.89
C ASP A 94 20.01 -0.43 -3.26
N THR A 95 18.84 -0.66 -3.88
CA THR A 95 17.92 0.43 -4.22
C THR A 95 17.14 0.87 -2.98
N LEU A 96 17.25 2.17 -2.65
CA LEU A 96 16.60 2.76 -1.48
C LEU A 96 15.34 3.54 -1.85
N VAL A 97 14.29 3.40 -1.03
CA VAL A 97 13.00 4.09 -1.19
C VAL A 97 12.52 4.66 0.14
N PRO A 98 11.73 5.76 0.12
CA PRO A 98 11.02 6.20 1.32
C PRO A 98 10.02 5.12 1.76
N PRO A 99 10.05 4.67 3.03
CA PRO A 99 9.22 3.55 3.47
C PRO A 99 7.73 3.86 3.33
N LEU A 100 6.95 2.88 2.85
CA LEU A 100 5.49 2.93 2.77
C LEU A 100 4.93 4.10 1.93
N VAL A 101 5.71 4.62 0.97
CA VAL A 101 5.28 5.75 0.14
C VAL A 101 4.14 5.40 -0.81
N VAL A 102 4.06 4.14 -1.25
CA VAL A 102 3.00 3.64 -2.14
C VAL A 102 1.82 3.01 -1.40
N GLN A 103 1.94 2.74 -0.09
CA GLN A 103 0.90 2.10 0.69
C GLN A 103 -0.47 2.79 0.61
N PRO A 104 -0.58 4.14 0.65
CA PRO A 104 -1.88 4.82 0.54
C PRO A 104 -2.60 4.53 -0.78
N PHE A 105 -1.85 4.31 -1.86
CA PHE A 105 -2.42 3.97 -3.17
C PHE A 105 -2.85 2.50 -3.24
N VAL A 106 -2.13 1.61 -2.57
CA VAL A 106 -2.53 0.21 -2.40
C VAL A 106 -3.82 0.12 -1.57
N GLU A 107 -3.91 0.87 -0.48
CA GLU A 107 -5.14 1.00 0.31
C GLU A 107 -6.32 1.48 -0.54
N ASN A 108 -6.12 2.52 -1.35
CA ASN A 108 -7.14 3.04 -2.25
C ASN A 108 -7.59 2.01 -3.29
N ALA A 109 -6.68 1.23 -3.87
CA ALA A 109 -7.01 0.16 -4.80
C ALA A 109 -7.93 -0.88 -4.15
N ILE A 110 -7.65 -1.28 -2.91
CA ILE A 110 -8.47 -2.23 -2.16
C ILE A 110 -9.85 -1.62 -1.82
N TRP A 111 -9.86 -0.45 -1.19
CA TRP A 111 -11.08 0.13 -0.62
C TRP A 111 -12.00 0.77 -1.65
N HIS A 112 -11.45 1.36 -2.71
CA HIS A 112 -12.22 2.05 -3.74
C HIS A 112 -12.30 1.26 -5.04
N GLY A 113 -11.20 0.62 -5.45
CA GLY A 113 -11.18 -0.19 -6.66
C GLY A 113 -12.00 -1.47 -6.51
N MET A 114 -11.75 -2.23 -5.45
CA MET A 114 -12.35 -3.55 -5.27
C MET A 114 -13.72 -3.53 -4.61
N ALA A 115 -14.05 -2.54 -3.78
CA ALA A 115 -15.30 -2.52 -3.01
C ALA A 115 -16.57 -2.49 -3.85
N GLY A 116 -16.54 -1.88 -5.03
CA GLY A 116 -17.67 -1.78 -5.95
C GLY A 116 -17.64 -2.78 -7.11
N LYS A 117 -16.57 -3.59 -7.20
CA LYS A 117 -16.39 -4.52 -8.32
C LYS A 117 -17.26 -5.76 -8.16
N GLU A 118 -17.94 -6.15 -9.23
CA GLU A 118 -18.58 -7.46 -9.34
C GLU A 118 -17.53 -8.52 -9.70
N GLY A 119 -17.52 -9.63 -8.96
CA GLY A 119 -16.56 -10.71 -9.14
C GLY A 119 -15.19 -10.41 -8.52
N LYS A 120 -14.21 -11.24 -8.85
CA LYS A 120 -12.86 -11.16 -8.32
C LYS A 120 -12.05 -10.09 -9.03
N GLY A 121 -11.34 -9.26 -8.28
CA GLY A 121 -10.47 -8.23 -8.79
C GLY A 121 -9.00 -8.62 -8.80
N HIS A 122 -8.16 -7.79 -9.41
CA HIS A 122 -6.71 -7.93 -9.41
C HIS A 122 -6.01 -6.60 -9.15
N ILE A 123 -4.99 -6.63 -8.31
CA ILE A 123 -4.11 -5.49 -8.02
C ILE A 123 -2.70 -5.86 -8.44
N THR A 124 -2.07 -5.01 -9.24
CA THR A 124 -0.67 -5.18 -9.65
C THR A 124 0.17 -4.05 -9.07
N LEU A 125 1.22 -4.40 -8.34
CA LEU A 125 2.30 -3.49 -7.99
C LEU A 125 3.50 -3.81 -8.87
N SER A 126 3.99 -2.85 -9.62
CA SER A 126 5.16 -3.01 -10.48
C SER A 126 6.22 -1.96 -10.18
N VAL A 127 7.48 -2.37 -10.17
CA VAL A 127 8.62 -1.46 -10.01
C VAL A 127 9.50 -1.56 -11.24
N LYS A 128 9.74 -0.41 -11.88
CA LYS A 128 10.55 -0.31 -13.10
C LYS A 128 11.54 0.84 -12.98
N ARG A 129 12.66 0.71 -13.65
CA ARG A 129 13.61 1.80 -13.85
C ARG A 129 13.30 2.50 -15.17
N ARG A 130 13.25 3.84 -15.14
CA ARG A 130 13.14 4.69 -16.33
C ARG A 130 14.20 5.78 -16.25
N ALA A 131 15.28 5.61 -16.99
CA ALA A 131 16.46 6.48 -16.90
C ALA A 131 16.95 6.58 -15.42
N ASP A 132 16.92 7.77 -14.84
CA ASP A 132 17.35 8.03 -13.46
C ASP A 132 16.19 8.01 -12.44
N GLU A 133 15.02 7.50 -12.85
CA GLU A 133 13.85 7.42 -12.01
C GLU A 133 13.46 5.97 -11.74
N LEU A 134 13.03 5.73 -10.50
CA LEU A 134 12.32 4.53 -10.10
C LEU A 134 10.82 4.80 -10.21
N ILE A 135 10.11 3.99 -10.99
CA ILE A 135 8.65 4.09 -11.16
C ILE A 135 8.01 2.94 -10.41
N MET A 136 7.26 3.25 -9.37
CA MET A 136 6.43 2.31 -8.64
C MET A 136 4.98 2.53 -9.08
N ALA A 137 4.38 1.54 -9.73
CA ALA A 137 3.02 1.66 -10.25
C ALA A 137 2.08 0.69 -9.56
N ILE A 138 0.95 1.21 -9.11
CA ILE A 138 -0.16 0.44 -8.54
C ILE A 138 -1.31 0.49 -9.56
N GLU A 139 -1.75 -0.65 -10.01
CA GLU A 139 -2.84 -0.79 -10.97
C GLU A 139 -3.91 -1.71 -10.41
N ASP A 140 -5.16 -1.29 -10.49
CA ASP A 140 -6.32 -2.10 -10.15
C ASP A 140 -7.27 -2.20 -11.35
N ASP A 141 -7.98 -3.31 -11.46
CA ASP A 141 -9.03 -3.54 -12.44
C ASP A 141 -10.43 -3.31 -11.86
N GLY A 142 -10.52 -2.42 -10.90
CA GLY A 142 -11.74 -2.08 -10.17
C GLY A 142 -12.70 -1.18 -10.94
N VAL A 143 -13.56 -0.50 -10.18
CA VAL A 143 -14.63 0.34 -10.74
C VAL A 143 -14.14 1.68 -11.31
N GLY A 144 -12.87 2.04 -11.06
CA GLY A 144 -12.29 3.33 -11.47
C GLY A 144 -12.67 4.50 -10.56
N ARG A 145 -11.94 5.61 -10.72
CA ARG A 145 -12.04 6.80 -9.86
C ARG A 145 -13.34 7.59 -10.01
N HIS A 146 -13.98 7.49 -11.15
CA HIS A 146 -15.18 8.25 -11.52
C HIS A 146 -16.49 7.46 -11.31
N ALA A 147 -16.40 6.21 -10.85
CA ALA A 147 -17.58 5.42 -10.53
C ALA A 147 -18.37 6.07 -9.38
N PRO A 148 -19.71 6.00 -9.40
CA PRO A 148 -20.53 6.45 -8.28
C PRO A 148 -20.09 5.73 -7.01
N LYS A 149 -19.69 6.48 -5.99
CA LYS A 149 -19.30 5.89 -4.71
C LYS A 149 -20.52 5.25 -4.07
N LYS A 150 -20.55 3.92 -4.02
CA LYS A 150 -21.46 3.22 -3.13
C LYS A 150 -21.01 3.56 -1.71
N MET A 151 -21.85 4.30 -0.99
CA MET A 151 -21.62 4.57 0.44
C MET A 151 -21.70 3.24 1.17
N VAL A 152 -20.56 2.74 1.64
CA VAL A 152 -20.54 1.67 2.64
C VAL A 152 -20.82 2.35 3.98
N GLU A 153 -21.90 1.96 4.65
CA GLU A 153 -22.26 2.52 5.95
C GLU A 153 -21.06 2.41 6.92
N GLY A 154 -20.65 3.57 7.44
CA GLY A 154 -19.60 3.67 8.48
C GLY A 154 -18.25 4.23 8.03
N GLU A 155 -18.01 4.54 6.75
CA GLU A 155 -16.73 5.08 6.30
C GLU A 155 -16.75 6.61 6.07
N PRO A 156 -15.82 7.35 6.67
CA PRO A 156 -15.71 8.78 6.42
C PRO A 156 -15.12 9.06 5.03
N VAL A 157 -15.92 9.67 4.16
CA VAL A 157 -15.61 10.09 2.77
C VAL A 157 -14.33 10.96 2.64
N LYS A 158 -13.77 11.46 3.74
CA LYS A 158 -12.64 12.41 3.76
C LYS A 158 -11.23 11.80 3.80
N LYS A 159 -11.08 10.48 3.99
CA LYS A 159 -9.75 9.86 4.22
C LYS A 159 -8.84 9.83 2.98
N THR A 160 -9.41 9.67 1.78
CA THR A 160 -8.62 9.58 0.55
C THR A 160 -7.84 10.86 0.24
N SER A 161 -8.42 12.04 0.49
CA SER A 161 -7.74 13.31 0.26
C SER A 161 -6.60 13.56 1.24
N LEU A 162 -6.74 13.15 2.50
CA LEU A 162 -5.72 13.36 3.53
C LEU A 162 -4.49 12.48 3.29
N ALA A 163 -4.69 11.18 3.00
CA ALA A 163 -3.60 10.25 2.70
C ALA A 163 -2.79 10.71 1.46
N THR A 164 -3.48 11.17 0.42
CA THR A 164 -2.86 11.71 -0.79
C THR A 164 -2.07 12.99 -0.50
N THR A 165 -2.62 13.87 0.34
CA THR A 165 -1.94 15.11 0.77
C THR A 165 -0.66 14.81 1.55
N ILE A 166 -0.71 13.85 2.48
CA ILE A 166 0.47 13.43 3.24
C ILE A 166 1.52 12.81 2.32
N THR A 167 1.11 11.97 1.36
CA THR A 167 2.02 11.37 0.39
C THR A 167 2.66 12.44 -0.48
N GLN A 168 1.90 13.43 -0.96
CA GLN A 168 2.45 14.56 -1.73
C GLN A 168 3.51 15.32 -0.92
N ALA A 169 3.22 15.66 0.34
CA ALA A 169 4.18 16.35 1.20
C ALA A 169 5.47 15.54 1.41
N ARG A 170 5.38 14.21 1.51
CA ARG A 170 6.56 13.34 1.60
C ARG A 170 7.37 13.33 0.33
N LEU A 171 6.72 13.26 -0.84
CA LEU A 171 7.39 13.31 -2.13
C LEU A 171 8.06 14.67 -2.38
N ASP A 172 7.41 15.76 -1.97
CA ASP A 172 7.99 17.11 -2.02
C ASP A 172 9.25 17.20 -1.16
N LEU A 173 9.26 16.54 0.00
CA LEU A 173 10.43 16.46 0.85
C LEU A 173 11.58 15.68 0.18
N VAL A 174 11.26 14.53 -0.44
CA VAL A 174 12.24 13.73 -1.21
C VAL A 174 12.83 14.57 -2.34
N GLN A 175 11.98 15.26 -3.10
CA GLN A 175 12.42 16.16 -4.17
C GLN A 175 13.38 17.25 -3.65
N LYS A 176 13.03 17.87 -2.52
CA LYS A 176 13.88 18.89 -1.89
C LYS A 176 15.22 18.33 -1.42
N GLN A 177 15.23 17.15 -0.81
CA GLN A 177 16.45 16.52 -0.29
C GLN A 177 17.38 16.01 -1.39
N LYS A 178 16.82 15.42 -2.44
CA LYS A 178 17.58 14.82 -3.54
C LYS A 178 17.91 15.82 -4.67
N GLY A 179 17.24 16.97 -4.71
CA GLY A 179 17.38 17.95 -5.79
C GLY A 179 16.89 17.44 -7.15
N ARG A 180 16.05 16.41 -7.18
CA ARG A 180 15.50 15.74 -8.35
C ARG A 180 14.00 15.56 -8.22
N PRO A 181 13.24 15.54 -9.33
CA PRO A 181 11.79 15.39 -9.28
C PRO A 181 11.33 14.12 -8.54
N ALA A 182 10.32 14.26 -7.70
CA ALA A 182 9.57 13.17 -7.11
C ALA A 182 8.09 13.54 -7.12
N GLY A 183 7.20 12.60 -7.39
CA GLY A 183 5.78 12.87 -7.45
C GLY A 183 4.94 11.65 -7.78
N PHE A 184 3.65 11.85 -7.95
CA PHE A 184 2.77 10.80 -8.43
C PHE A 184 1.73 11.35 -9.39
N LYS A 185 1.17 10.48 -10.22
CA LYS A 185 0.07 10.80 -11.12
C LYS A 185 -0.93 9.64 -11.19
N TYR A 186 -2.19 10.00 -11.38
CA TYR A 186 -3.25 9.05 -11.70
C TYR A 186 -3.40 8.90 -13.20
N ILE A 187 -3.67 7.67 -13.64
CA ILE A 187 -3.98 7.32 -15.02
C ILE A 187 -5.29 6.52 -14.98
N ASP A 188 -6.31 7.06 -15.61
CA ASP A 188 -7.59 6.36 -15.75
C ASP A 188 -7.46 5.29 -16.84
N LEU A 189 -7.80 4.07 -16.47
CA LEU A 189 -7.80 2.93 -17.38
C LEU A 189 -9.22 2.70 -17.94
N PRO A 190 -9.37 1.97 -19.04
CA PRO A 190 -10.70 1.54 -19.51
C PRO A 190 -11.49 0.81 -18.42
N GLN A 191 -10.78 0.07 -17.54
CA GLN A 191 -11.31 -0.53 -16.33
C GLN A 191 -10.30 -0.37 -15.22
N GLY A 192 -10.71 0.31 -14.13
CA GLY A 192 -9.85 0.54 -12.97
C GLY A 192 -8.98 1.78 -13.03
N THR A 193 -7.95 1.79 -12.22
CA THR A 193 -7.06 2.94 -12.04
C THR A 193 -5.61 2.50 -11.97
N ARG A 194 -4.73 3.31 -12.52
CA ARG A 194 -3.28 3.18 -12.33
C ARG A 194 -2.75 4.43 -11.64
N VAL A 195 -1.88 4.25 -10.67
CA VAL A 195 -1.09 5.32 -10.04
C VAL A 195 0.37 5.04 -10.29
N GLU A 196 1.10 6.02 -10.81
CA GLU A 196 2.55 5.96 -10.93
C GLU A 196 3.18 6.91 -9.93
N VAL A 197 4.04 6.38 -9.07
CA VAL A 197 4.90 7.14 -8.15
C VAL A 197 6.29 7.15 -8.75
N SER A 198 6.83 8.34 -9.01
CA SER A 198 8.19 8.55 -9.52
C SER A 198 9.09 9.00 -8.41
N LEU A 199 10.19 8.31 -8.22
CA LEU A 199 11.24 8.62 -7.24
C LEU A 199 12.59 8.75 -7.95
N PRO A 200 13.47 9.69 -7.55
CA PRO A 200 14.84 9.66 -7.99
C PRO A 200 15.53 8.40 -7.48
N ILE A 201 16.32 7.74 -8.33
CA ILE A 201 17.06 6.56 -7.92
C ILE A 201 18.04 6.94 -6.81
N SER A 202 18.02 6.16 -5.74
CA SER A 202 18.92 6.23 -4.59
C SER A 202 19.46 4.83 -4.35
N GLU A 203 20.77 4.71 -4.25
CA GLU A 203 21.48 3.45 -4.01
C GLU A 203 22.21 3.54 -2.67
N ALA A 204 22.35 2.40 -1.98
CA ALA A 204 23.14 2.32 -0.77
C ALA A 204 24.61 2.62 -1.09
N ALA A 205 25.28 3.37 -0.21
CA ALA A 205 26.69 3.75 -0.36
C ALA A 205 27.62 2.62 0.08
#